data_9bf23303c4bf2b1ec777586a2d192556
#
_entry.id   9bf23303c4bf2b1ec777586a2d192556
#
_cell.length_a   1.000
_cell.length_b   1.000
_cell.length_c   1.000
_cell.angle_alpha   90.00
_cell.angle_beta   90.00
_cell.angle_gamma   90.00
#
_symmetry.space_group_name_H-M   'P 1'
#
loop_
_entity.id
_entity.type
_entity.pdbx_description
1 polymer ?
#
loop_
_entity_poly.entity_id
_entity_poly.type
_entity_poly.pdbx_seq_one_letter_code
_entity_poly.pdbx_strand_id
1 'polypeptide(L)'
;MADLSPLRRRMIEDMTVRNLSPATQRSYISAVSKLSRYFGRSPDRLELENVRAFQVHLVSTGISWPALNQIVCALRFFYGVTLGAALIPERIPYARQPLKLPVVLSADEVVQFLEAVSSLKSRAALTTAYAAGLRASEVAGLRIEDVDSARGVIQVRHGKGAKDRNVMLSPQLLGILRTYWRLARPRLYLFPGRDEDHPIDQTVLHAACRSAVKAAGLTKRVTLHTLRHSFATHLLENGTDIRIIQVLLGHNNLSSTARYTQVATHTIRATQSPLDRLSLEVTPPG
;
A
#
# COMPACT_ATOMS: atom_id res chain seq x y z
N MET A 1 25.21 23.94 -5.57
CA MET A 1 24.40 23.05 -4.71
C MET A 1 24.36 23.67 -3.34
N ALA A 2 23.18 23.95 -2.77
CA ALA A 2 23.07 24.49 -1.41
C ALA A 2 23.73 23.50 -0.44
N ASP A 3 24.66 23.99 0.34
CA ASP A 3 25.42 23.17 1.29
C ASP A 3 24.46 22.59 2.33
N LEU A 4 24.42 21.27 2.46
CA LEU A 4 23.56 20.58 3.43
C LEU A 4 24.04 20.91 4.84
N SER A 5 23.15 21.40 5.70
CA SER A 5 23.53 21.64 7.10
C SER A 5 24.13 20.36 7.71
N PRO A 6 25.13 20.47 8.60
CA PRO A 6 25.81 19.33 9.21
C PRO A 6 24.82 18.32 9.84
N LEU A 7 23.80 18.85 10.51
CA LEU A 7 22.76 18.07 11.17
C LEU A 7 21.92 17.24 10.17
N ARG A 8 21.55 17.86 9.03
CA ARG A 8 20.81 17.17 7.96
C ARG A 8 21.66 16.08 7.32
N ARG A 9 22.95 16.34 7.11
CA ARG A 9 23.90 15.35 6.59
C ARG A 9 23.97 14.14 7.52
N ARG A 10 24.18 14.37 8.83
CA ARG A 10 24.23 13.32 9.85
C ARG A 10 22.94 12.47 9.84
N MET A 11 21.76 13.12 9.80
CA MET A 11 20.49 12.37 9.74
C MET A 11 20.38 11.49 8.50
N ILE A 12 20.86 11.96 7.33
CA ILE A 12 20.88 11.16 6.09
C ILE A 12 21.82 9.97 6.25
N GLU A 13 23.02 10.16 6.80
CA GLU A 13 24.00 9.11 7.06
C GLU A 13 23.41 8.04 8.01
N ASP A 14 22.79 8.47 9.12
CA ASP A 14 22.13 7.59 10.08
C ASP A 14 21.01 6.75 9.44
N MET A 15 20.25 7.32 8.52
CA MET A 15 19.21 6.60 7.76
C MET A 15 19.83 5.64 6.74
N THR A 16 20.93 6.03 6.11
CA THR A 16 21.61 5.22 5.09
C THR A 16 22.23 3.96 5.70
N VAL A 17 22.93 4.09 6.83
CA VAL A 17 23.50 2.95 7.58
C VAL A 17 22.41 1.94 7.99
N ARG A 18 21.20 2.42 8.23
CA ARG A 18 20.03 1.57 8.58
C ARG A 18 19.24 1.10 7.36
N ASN A 19 19.78 1.30 6.17
CA ASN A 19 19.16 0.91 4.89
C ASN A 19 17.70 1.40 4.73
N LEU A 20 17.41 2.63 5.21
CA LEU A 20 16.09 3.21 4.99
C LEU A 20 15.94 3.65 3.53
N SER A 21 14.77 3.34 2.95
CA SER A 21 14.50 3.66 1.55
C SER A 21 14.64 5.17 1.26
N PRO A 22 15.05 5.56 0.03
CA PRO A 22 15.14 6.97 -0.34
C PRO A 22 13.84 7.76 -0.14
N ALA A 23 12.70 7.11 -0.30
CA ALA A 23 11.39 7.72 -0.06
C ALA A 23 11.17 8.02 1.43
N THR A 24 11.56 7.09 2.32
CA THR A 24 11.51 7.28 3.77
C THR A 24 12.45 8.40 4.19
N GLN A 25 13.68 8.42 3.67
CA GLN A 25 14.65 9.46 3.96
C GLN A 25 14.10 10.85 3.59
N ARG A 26 13.57 11.02 2.36
CA ARG A 26 12.94 12.28 1.94
C ARG A 26 11.79 12.71 2.86
N SER A 27 10.93 11.76 3.23
CA SER A 27 9.79 12.02 4.11
C SER A 27 10.24 12.49 5.50
N TYR A 28 11.25 11.82 6.07
CA TYR A 28 11.78 12.15 7.40
C TYR A 28 12.46 13.53 7.42
N ILE A 29 13.29 13.81 6.43
CA ILE A 29 13.93 15.13 6.27
C ILE A 29 12.87 16.22 6.13
N SER A 30 11.82 15.98 5.32
CA SER A 30 10.73 16.94 5.15
C SER A 30 10.00 17.20 6.46
N ALA A 31 9.76 16.19 7.28
CA ALA A 31 9.07 16.33 8.57
C ALA A 31 9.90 17.17 9.57
N VAL A 32 11.19 16.88 9.70
CA VAL A 32 12.10 17.66 10.58
C VAL A 32 12.26 19.09 10.08
N SER A 33 12.33 19.30 8.75
CA SER A 33 12.36 20.63 8.15
C SER A 33 11.08 21.44 8.40
N LYS A 34 9.91 20.76 8.46
CA LYS A 34 8.64 21.42 8.83
C LYS A 34 8.66 21.91 10.29
N LEU A 35 9.15 21.08 11.22
CA LEU A 35 9.31 21.46 12.62
C LEU A 35 10.22 22.68 12.76
N SER A 36 11.42 22.64 12.13
CA SER A 36 12.37 23.74 12.15
C SER A 36 11.79 25.05 11.61
N ARG A 37 11.08 24.97 10.48
CA ARG A 37 10.42 26.16 9.88
C ARG A 37 9.30 26.72 10.74
N TYR A 38 8.55 25.88 11.43
CA TYR A 38 7.47 26.32 12.30
C TYR A 38 7.96 27.18 13.46
N PHE A 39 9.11 26.85 14.06
CA PHE A 39 9.70 27.61 15.15
C PHE A 39 10.77 28.64 14.72
N GLY A 40 11.17 28.63 13.45
CA GLY A 40 12.29 29.49 12.98
C GLY A 40 13.64 29.19 13.65
N ARG A 41 13.78 27.98 14.23
CA ARG A 41 14.96 27.55 14.99
C ARG A 41 15.49 26.20 14.48
N SER A 42 16.78 25.96 14.73
CA SER A 42 17.38 24.67 14.47
C SER A 42 16.71 23.58 15.33
N PRO A 43 16.36 22.39 14.76
CA PRO A 43 15.56 21.40 15.46
C PRO A 43 16.28 20.75 16.66
N ASP A 44 17.61 20.80 16.73
CA ASP A 44 18.42 20.36 17.88
C ASP A 44 18.31 21.28 19.10
N ARG A 45 17.83 22.52 18.89
CA ARG A 45 17.57 23.52 19.96
C ARG A 45 16.13 23.56 20.43
N LEU A 46 15.31 22.59 19.97
CA LEU A 46 13.91 22.50 20.34
C LEU A 46 13.72 21.41 21.40
N GLU A 47 12.97 21.76 22.42
CA GLU A 47 12.64 20.88 23.54
C GLU A 47 11.39 20.06 23.26
N LEU A 48 11.12 19.08 24.13
CA LEU A 48 9.94 18.21 24.02
C LEU A 48 8.62 19.00 23.96
N GLU A 49 8.51 20.09 24.71
CA GLU A 49 7.30 20.94 24.71
C GLU A 49 7.09 21.63 23.36
N ASN A 50 8.18 22.01 22.66
CA ASN A 50 8.08 22.51 21.30
C ASN A 50 7.56 21.43 20.33
N VAL A 51 8.03 20.18 20.48
CA VAL A 51 7.52 19.05 19.67
C VAL A 51 6.04 18.81 19.94
N ARG A 52 5.62 18.85 21.19
CA ARG A 52 4.21 18.73 21.60
C ARG A 52 3.37 19.87 21.01
N ALA A 53 3.80 21.11 21.14
CA ALA A 53 3.10 22.28 20.57
C ALA A 53 2.96 22.16 19.04
N PHE A 54 3.99 21.66 18.35
CA PHE A 54 3.92 21.40 16.92
C PHE A 54 2.92 20.31 16.57
N GLN A 55 2.84 19.21 17.34
CA GLN A 55 1.83 18.17 17.11
C GLN A 55 0.41 18.73 17.30
N VAL A 56 0.17 19.53 18.35
CA VAL A 56 -1.13 20.18 18.59
C VAL A 56 -1.50 21.09 17.43
N HIS A 57 -0.54 21.91 16.95
CA HIS A 57 -0.75 22.74 15.76
C HIS A 57 -1.11 21.90 14.53
N LEU A 58 -0.40 20.82 14.24
CA LEU A 58 -0.71 19.96 13.11
C LEU A 58 -2.11 19.36 13.20
N VAL A 59 -2.55 18.98 14.41
CA VAL A 59 -3.91 18.46 14.63
C VAL A 59 -4.95 19.57 14.40
N SER A 60 -4.71 20.78 14.89
CA SER A 60 -5.63 21.93 14.69
C SER A 60 -5.77 22.33 13.21
N THR A 61 -4.75 22.09 12.39
CA THR A 61 -4.79 22.31 10.93
C THR A 61 -5.47 21.18 10.16
N GLY A 62 -6.00 20.14 10.84
CA GLY A 62 -6.73 19.05 10.21
C GLY A 62 -5.84 18.02 9.51
N ILE A 63 -4.58 17.85 9.93
CA ILE A 63 -3.72 16.80 9.38
C ILE A 63 -4.35 15.42 9.60
N SER A 64 -4.22 14.53 8.62
CA SER A 64 -4.70 13.15 8.81
C SER A 64 -3.84 12.38 9.82
N TRP A 65 -4.44 11.49 10.63
CA TRP A 65 -3.73 10.70 11.63
C TRP A 65 -2.54 9.89 11.06
N PRO A 66 -2.65 9.26 9.87
CA PRO A 66 -1.50 8.59 9.25
C PRO A 66 -0.35 9.54 8.93
N ALA A 67 -0.65 10.77 8.45
CA ALA A 67 0.37 11.76 8.14
C ALA A 67 1.02 12.32 9.41
N LEU A 68 0.25 12.51 10.48
CA LEU A 68 0.79 12.88 11.79
C LEU A 68 1.73 11.80 12.31
N ASN A 69 1.34 10.53 12.27
CA ASN A 69 2.18 9.42 12.71
C ASN A 69 3.46 9.26 11.88
N GLN A 70 3.41 9.58 10.59
CA GLN A 70 4.62 9.64 9.76
C GLN A 70 5.60 10.72 10.24
N ILE A 71 5.09 11.89 10.63
CA ILE A 71 5.89 12.96 11.23
C ILE A 71 6.45 12.50 12.58
N VAL A 72 5.63 11.87 13.43
CA VAL A 72 6.06 11.30 14.71
C VAL A 72 7.22 10.30 14.52
N CYS A 73 7.13 9.39 13.54
CA CYS A 73 8.23 8.47 13.23
C CYS A 73 9.52 9.22 12.90
N ALA A 74 9.43 10.28 12.09
CA ALA A 74 10.58 11.09 11.71
C ALA A 74 11.21 11.83 12.90
N LEU A 75 10.38 12.40 13.77
CA LEU A 75 10.84 13.11 14.97
C LEU A 75 11.45 12.16 15.99
N ARG A 76 10.82 11.00 16.21
CA ARG A 76 11.40 9.95 17.07
C ARG A 76 12.75 9.47 16.56
N PHE A 77 12.89 9.28 15.25
CA PHE A 77 14.18 8.94 14.64
C PHE A 77 15.20 10.05 14.83
N PHE A 78 14.83 11.30 14.56
CA PHE A 78 15.73 12.44 14.67
C PHE A 78 16.25 12.62 16.10
N TYR A 79 15.35 12.69 17.08
CA TYR A 79 15.75 12.89 18.49
C TYR A 79 16.44 11.65 19.07
N GLY A 80 15.96 10.44 18.79
CA GLY A 80 16.49 9.24 19.39
C GLY A 80 17.80 8.75 18.74
N VAL A 81 17.85 8.81 17.41
CA VAL A 81 19.00 8.26 16.66
C VAL A 81 20.01 9.34 16.34
N THR A 82 19.57 10.43 15.68
CA THR A 82 20.51 11.44 15.18
C THR A 82 21.07 12.33 16.30
N LEU A 83 20.25 12.69 17.29
CA LEU A 83 20.70 13.46 18.45
C LEU A 83 21.12 12.61 19.64
N GLY A 84 20.77 11.33 19.68
CA GLY A 84 21.11 10.44 20.79
C GLY A 84 20.32 10.71 22.08
N ALA A 85 19.20 11.43 22.02
CA ALA A 85 18.37 11.78 23.18
C ALA A 85 17.44 10.60 23.52
N ALA A 86 17.89 9.60 24.25
CA ALA A 86 17.21 8.32 24.48
C ALA A 86 15.78 8.44 25.05
N LEU A 87 15.50 9.43 25.90
CA LEU A 87 14.20 9.57 26.57
C LEU A 87 13.14 10.35 25.77
N ILE A 88 13.56 11.21 24.83
CA ILE A 88 12.64 12.07 24.07
C ILE A 88 11.70 11.26 23.15
N PRO A 89 12.18 10.26 22.39
CA PRO A 89 11.32 9.48 21.49
C PRO A 89 10.13 8.83 22.19
N GLU A 90 10.30 8.31 23.39
CA GLU A 90 9.24 7.64 24.15
C GLU A 90 8.11 8.58 24.54
N ARG A 91 8.44 9.85 24.75
CA ARG A 91 7.49 10.90 25.12
C ARG A 91 6.75 11.53 23.93
N ILE A 92 7.10 11.20 22.68
CA ILE A 92 6.38 11.65 21.49
C ILE A 92 5.32 10.60 21.14
N PRO A 93 4.02 10.83 21.45
CA PRO A 93 3.00 9.80 21.29
C PRO A 93 2.60 9.62 19.84
N TYR A 94 2.23 8.39 19.48
CA TYR A 94 1.51 8.11 18.25
C TYR A 94 0.02 8.41 18.43
N ALA A 95 -0.59 9.04 17.42
CA ALA A 95 -2.02 9.20 17.40
C ALA A 95 -2.71 7.83 17.20
N ARG A 96 -3.74 7.55 18.00
CA ARG A 96 -4.62 6.41 17.77
C ARG A 96 -5.40 6.64 16.48
N GLN A 97 -5.42 5.64 15.62
CA GLN A 97 -6.16 5.72 14.37
C GLN A 97 -7.41 4.88 14.46
N PRO A 98 -8.58 5.40 14.05
CA PRO A 98 -9.76 4.56 13.90
C PRO A 98 -9.49 3.50 12.84
N LEU A 99 -9.78 2.25 13.15
CA LEU A 99 -9.68 1.14 12.21
C LEU A 99 -10.81 1.28 11.18
N LYS A 100 -10.46 1.67 9.96
CA LYS A 100 -11.40 1.69 8.84
C LYS A 100 -11.31 0.38 8.09
N LEU A 101 -12.45 -0.23 7.83
CA LEU A 101 -12.52 -1.40 6.97
C LEU A 101 -12.04 -1.03 5.55
N PRO A 102 -11.27 -1.91 4.89
CA PRO A 102 -10.85 -1.67 3.53
C PRO A 102 -12.06 -1.65 2.57
N VAL A 103 -11.99 -0.78 1.58
CA VAL A 103 -12.94 -0.79 0.46
C VAL A 103 -12.64 -2.01 -0.40
N VAL A 104 -13.67 -2.82 -0.65
CA VAL A 104 -13.60 -4.02 -1.50
C VAL A 104 -14.61 -3.85 -2.64
N LEU A 105 -14.19 -4.19 -3.85
CA LEU A 105 -15.05 -4.28 -5.03
C LEU A 105 -15.68 -5.68 -5.09
N SER A 106 -16.91 -5.78 -5.54
CA SER A 106 -17.48 -7.08 -5.95
C SER A 106 -16.80 -7.58 -7.23
N ALA A 107 -17.03 -8.85 -7.60
CA ALA A 107 -16.52 -9.39 -8.85
C ALA A 107 -17.00 -8.59 -10.07
N ASP A 108 -18.28 -8.23 -10.11
CA ASP A 108 -18.86 -7.42 -11.18
C ASP A 108 -18.29 -6.00 -11.25
N GLU A 109 -18.09 -5.36 -10.10
CA GLU A 109 -17.43 -4.04 -10.02
C GLU A 109 -15.97 -4.10 -10.51
N VAL A 110 -15.25 -5.20 -10.26
CA VAL A 110 -13.89 -5.40 -10.80
C VAL A 110 -13.92 -5.50 -12.32
N VAL A 111 -14.82 -6.28 -12.89
CA VAL A 111 -15.00 -6.42 -14.35
C VAL A 111 -15.32 -5.04 -14.94
N GLN A 112 -16.36 -4.38 -14.44
CA GLN A 112 -16.79 -3.07 -14.89
C GLN A 112 -15.65 -2.03 -14.83
N PHE A 113 -14.87 -2.05 -13.75
CA PHE A 113 -13.70 -1.18 -13.59
C PHE A 113 -12.61 -1.46 -14.63
N LEU A 114 -12.22 -2.73 -14.80
CA LEU A 114 -11.15 -3.11 -15.72
C LEU A 114 -11.52 -2.87 -17.19
N GLU A 115 -12.78 -3.09 -17.56
CA GLU A 115 -13.28 -2.82 -18.91
C GLU A 115 -13.32 -1.33 -19.23
N ALA A 116 -13.58 -0.47 -18.25
CA ALA A 116 -13.59 0.98 -18.39
C ALA A 116 -12.17 1.60 -18.55
N VAL A 117 -11.08 0.82 -18.40
CA VAL A 117 -9.72 1.32 -18.63
C VAL A 117 -9.45 1.41 -20.13
N SER A 118 -9.31 2.62 -20.66
CA SER A 118 -9.17 2.88 -22.09
C SER A 118 -7.82 2.46 -22.70
N SER A 119 -6.72 2.64 -21.96
CA SER A 119 -5.37 2.31 -22.42
C SER A 119 -5.08 0.82 -22.28
N LEU A 120 -4.71 0.14 -23.37
CA LEU A 120 -4.34 -1.28 -23.38
C LEU A 120 -3.25 -1.61 -22.34
N LYS A 121 -2.18 -0.81 -22.28
CA LYS A 121 -1.09 -0.96 -21.32
C LYS A 121 -1.59 -0.83 -19.89
N SER A 122 -2.35 0.22 -19.59
CA SER A 122 -2.88 0.44 -18.25
C SER A 122 -3.91 -0.63 -17.86
N ARG A 123 -4.74 -1.10 -18.79
CA ARG A 123 -5.69 -2.19 -18.56
C ARG A 123 -4.95 -3.47 -18.18
N ALA A 124 -3.96 -3.89 -18.98
CA ALA A 124 -3.15 -5.06 -18.69
C ALA A 124 -2.42 -4.95 -17.34
N ALA A 125 -1.86 -3.76 -17.02
CA ALA A 125 -1.18 -3.51 -15.75
C ALA A 125 -2.14 -3.58 -14.55
N LEU A 126 -3.32 -2.95 -14.64
CA LEU A 126 -4.32 -2.97 -13.55
C LEU A 126 -4.97 -4.36 -13.40
N THR A 127 -5.17 -5.09 -14.50
CA THR A 127 -5.60 -6.50 -14.44
C THR A 127 -4.56 -7.36 -13.72
N THR A 128 -3.27 -7.17 -14.03
CA THR A 128 -2.18 -7.87 -13.34
C THR A 128 -2.12 -7.51 -11.85
N ALA A 129 -2.33 -6.22 -11.52
CA ALA A 129 -2.39 -5.75 -10.13
C ALA A 129 -3.47 -6.48 -9.34
N TYR A 130 -4.67 -6.64 -9.92
CA TYR A 130 -5.77 -7.37 -9.30
C TYR A 130 -5.49 -8.87 -9.26
N ALA A 131 -5.19 -9.50 -10.40
CA ALA A 131 -5.11 -10.96 -10.53
C ALA A 131 -3.96 -11.60 -9.73
N ALA A 132 -2.91 -10.84 -9.43
CA ALA A 132 -1.76 -11.30 -8.64
C ALA A 132 -1.58 -10.55 -7.30
N GLY A 133 -2.51 -9.67 -6.94
CA GLY A 133 -2.50 -8.93 -5.69
C GLY A 133 -1.29 -8.00 -5.50
N LEU A 134 -0.79 -7.41 -6.58
CA LEU A 134 0.46 -6.64 -6.58
C LEU A 134 0.29 -5.20 -6.07
N ARG A 135 1.38 -4.64 -5.50
CA ARG A 135 1.47 -3.21 -5.21
C ARG A 135 1.73 -2.42 -6.48
N ALA A 136 1.41 -1.11 -6.49
CA ALA A 136 1.65 -0.24 -7.64
C ALA A 136 3.12 -0.26 -8.11
N SER A 137 4.07 -0.22 -7.16
CA SER A 137 5.50 -0.29 -7.46
C SER A 137 5.93 -1.66 -8.01
N GLU A 138 5.31 -2.74 -7.54
CA GLU A 138 5.58 -4.09 -7.99
C GLU A 138 5.10 -4.29 -9.44
N VAL A 139 3.87 -3.86 -9.74
CA VAL A 139 3.33 -3.88 -11.12
C VAL A 139 4.18 -3.05 -12.06
N ALA A 140 4.51 -1.81 -11.67
CA ALA A 140 5.31 -0.93 -12.50
C ALA A 140 6.69 -1.54 -12.81
N GLY A 141 7.33 -2.16 -11.82
CA GLY A 141 8.67 -2.74 -11.95
C GLY A 141 8.74 -4.12 -12.58
N LEU A 142 7.60 -4.74 -12.95
CA LEU A 142 7.60 -6.07 -13.57
C LEU A 142 8.38 -6.07 -14.88
N ARG A 143 9.25 -7.08 -15.04
CA ARG A 143 9.95 -7.38 -16.29
C ARG A 143 9.29 -8.53 -17.02
N ILE A 144 9.57 -8.66 -18.31
CA ILE A 144 9.05 -9.77 -19.12
C ILE A 144 9.56 -11.10 -18.57
N GLU A 145 10.82 -11.16 -18.16
CA GLU A 145 11.47 -12.35 -17.58
C GLU A 145 10.88 -12.79 -16.24
N ASP A 146 10.14 -11.92 -15.54
CA ASP A 146 9.49 -12.26 -14.29
C ASP A 146 8.23 -13.13 -14.48
N VAL A 147 7.75 -13.25 -15.73
CA VAL A 147 6.56 -14.04 -16.08
C VAL A 147 6.98 -15.46 -16.48
N ASP A 148 6.94 -16.38 -15.54
CA ASP A 148 7.25 -17.79 -15.77
C ASP A 148 5.97 -18.56 -16.14
N SER A 149 5.72 -18.68 -17.43
CA SER A 149 4.54 -19.39 -17.94
C SER A 149 4.63 -20.91 -17.79
N ALA A 150 5.83 -21.47 -17.65
CA ALA A 150 6.01 -22.92 -17.46
C ALA A 150 5.64 -23.33 -16.04
N ARG A 151 5.98 -22.50 -15.04
CA ARG A 151 5.66 -22.74 -13.63
C ARG A 151 4.32 -22.11 -13.20
N GLY A 152 3.69 -21.30 -14.06
CA GLY A 152 2.45 -20.61 -13.72
C GLY A 152 2.60 -19.57 -12.61
N VAL A 153 3.74 -18.86 -12.55
CA VAL A 153 4.02 -17.87 -11.52
C VAL A 153 4.57 -16.57 -12.11
N ILE A 154 4.41 -15.49 -11.37
CA ILE A 154 5.10 -14.22 -11.59
C ILE A 154 6.06 -14.00 -10.41
N GLN A 155 7.33 -13.78 -10.70
CA GLN A 155 8.33 -13.43 -9.70
C GLN A 155 8.24 -11.94 -9.38
N VAL A 156 8.00 -11.60 -8.13
CA VAL A 156 7.98 -10.22 -7.63
C VAL A 156 9.32 -9.96 -6.96
N ARG A 157 10.17 -9.17 -7.61
CA ARG A 157 11.49 -8.79 -7.11
C ARG A 157 11.39 -7.58 -6.19
N HIS A 158 12.28 -7.50 -5.22
CA HIS A 158 12.44 -6.36 -4.33
C HIS A 158 11.13 -5.89 -3.67
N GLY A 159 10.29 -6.82 -3.23
CA GLY A 159 9.12 -6.52 -2.43
C GLY A 159 9.47 -5.70 -1.18
N LYS A 160 8.47 -5.29 -0.38
CA LYS A 160 8.69 -4.54 0.85
C LYS A 160 9.66 -5.29 1.77
N GLY A 161 10.84 -4.68 2.06
CA GLY A 161 11.93 -5.32 2.82
C GLY A 161 12.89 -6.16 1.97
N ALA A 162 12.99 -5.89 0.65
CA ALA A 162 13.89 -6.56 -0.31
C ALA A 162 13.73 -8.09 -0.37
N LYS A 163 12.52 -8.61 -0.09
CA LYS A 163 12.21 -10.04 -0.19
C LYS A 163 11.49 -10.33 -1.50
N ASP A 164 12.04 -11.24 -2.27
CA ASP A 164 11.42 -11.76 -3.46
C ASP A 164 10.33 -12.77 -3.08
N ARG A 165 9.30 -12.86 -3.92
CA ARG A 165 8.24 -13.85 -3.78
C ARG A 165 7.65 -14.21 -5.13
N ASN A 166 7.09 -15.41 -5.23
CA ASN A 166 6.28 -15.81 -6.37
C ASN A 166 4.80 -15.57 -6.05
N VAL A 167 4.06 -15.10 -7.05
CA VAL A 167 2.61 -14.97 -7.02
C VAL A 167 2.00 -15.77 -8.17
N MET A 168 0.70 -16.05 -8.08
CA MET A 168 0.01 -16.85 -9.10
C MET A 168 -0.07 -16.14 -10.45
N LEU A 169 0.10 -16.91 -11.52
CA LEU A 169 -0.17 -16.54 -12.91
C LEU A 169 -1.28 -17.45 -13.43
N SER A 170 -2.53 -16.99 -13.35
CA SER A 170 -3.65 -17.78 -13.86
C SER A 170 -3.58 -17.91 -15.39
N PRO A 171 -4.16 -18.98 -15.98
CA PRO A 171 -4.25 -19.14 -17.44
C PRO A 171 -4.91 -17.93 -18.12
N GLN A 172 -5.93 -17.35 -17.51
CA GLN A 172 -6.60 -16.16 -18.02
C GLN A 172 -5.68 -14.94 -18.03
N LEU A 173 -4.95 -14.69 -16.92
CA LEU A 173 -3.98 -13.58 -16.86
C LEU A 173 -2.87 -13.79 -17.92
N LEU A 174 -2.34 -15.00 -18.04
CA LEU A 174 -1.34 -15.33 -19.06
C LEU A 174 -1.85 -15.05 -20.48
N GLY A 175 -3.10 -15.39 -20.79
CA GLY A 175 -3.75 -15.08 -22.07
C GLY A 175 -3.79 -13.57 -22.34
N ILE A 176 -4.20 -12.78 -21.35
CA ILE A 176 -4.24 -11.31 -21.42
C ILE A 176 -2.84 -10.73 -21.64
N LEU A 177 -1.84 -11.20 -20.88
CA LEU A 177 -0.46 -10.73 -21.01
C LEU A 177 0.16 -11.11 -22.36
N ARG A 178 -0.13 -12.27 -22.90
CA ARG A 178 0.31 -12.69 -24.24
C ARG A 178 -0.31 -11.82 -25.34
N THR A 179 -1.59 -11.48 -25.21
CA THR A 179 -2.28 -10.58 -26.15
C THR A 179 -1.66 -9.17 -26.08
N TYR A 180 -1.50 -8.65 -24.86
CA TYR A 180 -0.81 -7.37 -24.65
C TYR A 180 0.60 -7.37 -25.25
N TRP A 181 1.40 -8.42 -24.97
CA TRP A 181 2.77 -8.53 -25.49
C TRP A 181 2.82 -8.54 -27.01
N ARG A 182 1.92 -9.27 -27.67
CA ARG A 182 1.87 -9.31 -29.15
C ARG A 182 1.58 -7.94 -29.76
N LEU A 183 0.77 -7.13 -29.11
CA LEU A 183 0.37 -5.81 -29.63
C LEU A 183 1.37 -4.71 -29.27
N ALA A 184 1.92 -4.72 -28.05
CA ALA A 184 2.78 -3.66 -27.53
C ALA A 184 4.28 -3.94 -27.69
N ARG A 185 4.70 -5.21 -27.83
CA ARG A 185 6.11 -5.66 -28.01
C ARG A 185 7.09 -5.03 -27.00
N PRO A 186 6.81 -5.01 -25.71
CA PRO A 186 7.75 -4.48 -24.73
C PRO A 186 9.07 -5.28 -24.76
N ARG A 187 10.21 -4.62 -24.40
CA ARG A 187 11.55 -5.24 -24.48
C ARG A 187 12.10 -5.69 -23.14
N LEU A 188 12.09 -4.84 -22.13
CA LEU A 188 12.66 -5.08 -20.81
C LEU A 188 11.57 -5.14 -19.75
N TYR A 189 10.88 -4.03 -19.53
CA TYR A 189 9.77 -3.97 -18.60
C TYR A 189 8.49 -4.45 -19.26
N LEU A 190 7.68 -5.23 -18.52
CA LEU A 190 6.39 -5.69 -19.02
C LEU A 190 5.47 -4.49 -19.33
N PHE A 191 5.55 -3.43 -18.52
CA PHE A 191 4.82 -2.18 -18.71
C PHE A 191 5.83 -1.02 -18.78
N PRO A 192 6.40 -0.73 -19.96
CA PRO A 192 7.40 0.33 -20.11
C PRO A 192 6.79 1.72 -19.96
N GLY A 193 7.61 2.69 -19.56
CA GLY A 193 7.30 4.10 -19.52
C GLY A 193 7.17 4.74 -20.90
N ARG A 194 7.42 6.05 -20.98
CA ARG A 194 7.61 6.75 -22.24
C ARG A 194 8.95 6.37 -22.87
N ASP A 195 9.97 6.27 -22.06
CA ASP A 195 11.25 5.66 -22.40
C ASP A 195 11.13 4.16 -22.10
N GLU A 196 11.43 3.32 -23.10
CA GLU A 196 11.25 1.86 -23.00
C GLU A 196 12.24 1.20 -22.03
N ASP A 197 13.36 1.86 -21.74
CA ASP A 197 14.36 1.40 -20.80
C ASP A 197 13.97 1.67 -19.32
N HIS A 198 12.86 2.37 -19.13
CA HIS A 198 12.31 2.68 -17.79
C HIS A 198 10.90 2.12 -17.61
N PRO A 199 10.54 1.73 -16.37
CA PRO A 199 9.21 1.23 -16.07
C PRO A 199 8.16 2.34 -16.19
N ILE A 200 6.89 1.96 -16.33
CA ILE A 200 5.76 2.88 -16.25
C ILE A 200 5.76 3.61 -14.90
N ASP A 201 5.52 4.93 -14.93
CA ASP A 201 5.38 5.67 -13.69
C ASP A 201 4.07 5.29 -12.96
N GLN A 202 4.14 5.09 -11.66
CA GLN A 202 2.98 4.76 -10.83
C GLN A 202 1.89 5.83 -10.91
N THR A 203 2.25 7.09 -11.16
CA THR A 203 1.29 8.20 -11.32
C THR A 203 0.38 7.98 -12.53
N VAL A 204 0.89 7.36 -13.60
CA VAL A 204 0.10 6.99 -14.80
C VAL A 204 -0.94 5.93 -14.42
N LEU A 205 -0.55 4.90 -13.65
CA LEU A 205 -1.48 3.87 -13.18
C LEU A 205 -2.55 4.46 -12.23
N HIS A 206 -2.15 5.38 -11.34
CA HIS A 206 -3.10 6.08 -10.48
C HIS A 206 -4.05 6.98 -11.27
N ALA A 207 -3.57 7.64 -12.33
CA ALA A 207 -4.42 8.42 -13.22
C ALA A 207 -5.41 7.53 -13.98
N ALA A 208 -4.94 6.39 -14.52
CA ALA A 208 -5.79 5.40 -15.18
C ALA A 208 -6.88 4.86 -14.24
N CYS A 209 -6.54 4.56 -12.98
CA CYS A 209 -7.54 4.19 -11.98
C CYS A 209 -8.62 5.25 -11.82
N ARG A 210 -8.25 6.54 -11.65
CA ARG A 210 -9.24 7.61 -11.46
C ARG A 210 -10.15 7.76 -12.68
N SER A 211 -9.60 7.70 -13.89
CA SER A 211 -10.36 7.79 -15.13
C SER A 211 -11.33 6.61 -15.27
N ALA A 212 -10.86 5.39 -14.99
CA ALA A 212 -11.69 4.19 -15.07
C ALA A 212 -12.84 4.20 -14.05
N VAL A 213 -12.61 4.63 -12.82
CA VAL A 213 -13.69 4.79 -11.81
C VAL A 213 -14.79 5.70 -12.32
N LYS A 214 -14.42 6.87 -12.91
CA LYS A 214 -15.37 7.81 -13.47
C LYS A 214 -16.12 7.22 -14.67
N ALA A 215 -15.40 6.55 -15.57
CA ALA A 215 -16.00 5.95 -16.77
C ALA A 215 -16.92 4.76 -16.45
N ALA A 216 -16.59 3.99 -15.43
CA ALA A 216 -17.39 2.88 -14.92
C ALA A 216 -18.57 3.32 -14.04
N GLY A 217 -18.70 4.60 -13.70
CA GLY A 217 -19.78 5.07 -12.81
C GLY A 217 -19.70 4.52 -11.38
N LEU A 218 -18.53 4.08 -10.92
CA LEU A 218 -18.37 3.51 -9.59
C LEU A 218 -18.40 4.60 -8.52
N THR A 219 -19.18 4.41 -7.47
CA THR A 219 -19.26 5.32 -6.32
C THR A 219 -18.13 5.11 -5.31
N LYS A 220 -17.55 3.91 -5.29
CA LYS A 220 -16.43 3.55 -4.42
C LYS A 220 -15.12 4.18 -4.89
N ARG A 221 -14.30 4.62 -3.94
CA ARG A 221 -12.95 5.10 -4.25
C ARG A 221 -12.04 3.91 -4.57
N VAL A 222 -11.71 3.73 -5.85
CA VAL A 222 -10.83 2.65 -6.32
C VAL A 222 -9.41 3.16 -6.51
N THR A 223 -8.45 2.38 -6.03
CA THR A 223 -7.00 2.58 -6.18
C THR A 223 -6.35 1.22 -6.44
N LEU A 224 -5.07 1.19 -6.83
CA LEU A 224 -4.34 -0.09 -6.89
C LEU A 224 -4.38 -0.83 -5.55
N HIS A 225 -4.42 -0.09 -4.44
CA HIS A 225 -4.53 -0.71 -3.11
C HIS A 225 -5.91 -1.34 -2.89
N THR A 226 -6.97 -0.74 -3.44
CA THR A 226 -8.33 -1.30 -3.45
C THR A 226 -8.38 -2.60 -4.25
N LEU A 227 -7.75 -2.65 -5.43
CA LEU A 227 -7.66 -3.89 -6.24
C LEU A 227 -6.98 -5.02 -5.46
N ARG A 228 -5.88 -4.70 -4.78
CA ARG A 228 -5.18 -5.67 -3.93
C ARG A 228 -6.00 -6.09 -2.70
N HIS A 229 -6.80 -5.21 -2.11
CA HIS A 229 -7.73 -5.57 -1.04
C HIS A 229 -8.82 -6.50 -1.56
N SER A 230 -9.40 -6.19 -2.73
CA SER A 230 -10.42 -7.04 -3.37
C SER A 230 -9.87 -8.42 -3.71
N PHE A 231 -8.65 -8.52 -4.28
CA PHE A 231 -7.98 -9.79 -4.51
C PHE A 231 -7.88 -10.63 -3.24
N ALA A 232 -7.38 -10.04 -2.15
CA ALA A 232 -7.19 -10.76 -0.89
C ALA A 232 -8.53 -11.22 -0.27
N THR A 233 -9.55 -10.37 -0.35
CA THR A 233 -10.89 -10.69 0.16
C THR A 233 -11.54 -11.78 -0.68
N HIS A 234 -11.46 -11.70 -2.00
CA HIS A 234 -12.01 -12.73 -2.88
C HIS A 234 -11.33 -14.08 -2.71
N LEU A 235 -9.99 -14.12 -2.51
CA LEU A 235 -9.31 -15.38 -2.18
C LEU A 235 -9.82 -15.96 -0.86
N LEU A 236 -10.00 -15.13 0.16
CA LEU A 236 -10.51 -15.59 1.46
C LEU A 236 -11.94 -16.08 1.35
N GLU A 237 -12.81 -15.40 0.59
CA GLU A 237 -14.18 -15.79 0.33
C GLU A 237 -14.27 -17.11 -0.47
N ASN A 238 -13.26 -17.39 -1.30
CA ASN A 238 -13.11 -18.66 -2.02
C ASN A 238 -12.44 -19.76 -1.17
N GLY A 239 -12.27 -19.56 0.14
CA GLY A 239 -11.75 -20.56 1.07
C GLY A 239 -10.22 -20.68 1.10
N THR A 240 -9.47 -19.77 0.48
CA THR A 240 -8.01 -19.79 0.54
C THR A 240 -7.52 -19.50 1.95
N ASP A 241 -6.61 -20.32 2.45
CA ASP A 241 -6.01 -20.13 3.78
C ASP A 241 -5.33 -18.75 3.92
N ILE A 242 -5.55 -18.09 5.04
CA ILE A 242 -5.06 -16.73 5.31
C ILE A 242 -3.53 -16.64 5.29
N ARG A 243 -2.81 -17.72 5.59
CA ARG A 243 -1.35 -17.77 5.55
C ARG A 243 -0.85 -17.79 4.11
N ILE A 244 -1.57 -18.49 3.21
CA ILE A 244 -1.28 -18.45 1.77
C ILE A 244 -1.49 -17.03 1.25
N ILE A 245 -2.60 -16.39 1.62
CA ILE A 245 -2.86 -14.99 1.26
C ILE A 245 -1.76 -14.07 1.80
N GLN A 246 -1.27 -14.29 3.04
CA GLN A 246 -0.16 -13.54 3.62
C GLN A 246 1.11 -13.65 2.77
N VAL A 247 1.47 -14.86 2.33
CA VAL A 247 2.63 -15.12 1.47
C VAL A 247 2.47 -14.44 0.11
N LEU A 248 1.34 -14.63 -0.57
CA LEU A 248 1.05 -14.02 -1.87
C LEU A 248 1.15 -12.49 -1.80
N LEU A 249 0.64 -11.90 -0.74
CA LEU A 249 0.71 -10.45 -0.53
C LEU A 249 2.10 -9.97 -0.07
N GLY A 250 2.96 -10.84 0.42
CA GLY A 250 4.24 -10.45 1.02
C GLY A 250 4.03 -9.54 2.24
N HIS A 251 3.16 -9.96 3.16
CA HIS A 251 2.96 -9.30 4.44
C HIS A 251 3.88 -9.91 5.49
N ASN A 252 4.75 -9.10 6.09
CA ASN A 252 5.65 -9.56 7.16
C ASN A 252 4.89 -9.91 8.45
N ASN A 253 3.68 -9.34 8.66
CA ASN A 253 2.87 -9.56 9.84
C ASN A 253 1.48 -10.05 9.45
N LEU A 254 1.02 -11.12 10.10
CA LEU A 254 -0.30 -11.70 9.88
C LEU A 254 -1.44 -10.70 10.19
N SER A 255 -1.24 -9.79 11.14
CA SER A 255 -2.22 -8.74 11.47
C SER A 255 -2.59 -7.86 10.28
N SER A 256 -1.66 -7.69 9.32
CA SER A 256 -1.94 -6.96 8.08
C SER A 256 -2.88 -7.73 7.14
N THR A 257 -2.91 -9.05 7.23
CA THR A 257 -3.78 -9.94 6.44
C THR A 257 -5.10 -10.19 7.16
N ALA A 258 -5.08 -10.29 8.48
CA ALA A 258 -6.25 -10.54 9.31
C ALA A 258 -7.39 -9.50 9.12
N ARG A 259 -7.06 -8.28 8.67
CA ARG A 259 -8.09 -7.27 8.34
C ARG A 259 -9.09 -7.73 7.27
N TYR A 260 -8.69 -8.67 6.41
CA TYR A 260 -9.58 -9.18 5.36
C TYR A 260 -10.68 -10.09 5.90
N THR A 261 -10.47 -10.74 7.05
CA THR A 261 -11.52 -11.54 7.70
C THR A 261 -12.70 -10.68 8.16
N GLN A 262 -12.48 -9.40 8.40
CA GLN A 262 -13.51 -8.46 8.83
C GLN A 262 -14.44 -7.99 7.69
N VAL A 263 -14.02 -8.18 6.43
CA VAL A 263 -14.76 -7.74 5.23
C VAL A 263 -15.19 -8.91 4.34
N ALA A 264 -14.74 -10.13 4.60
CA ALA A 264 -15.14 -11.34 3.88
C ALA A 264 -16.57 -11.74 4.32
N THR A 265 -17.56 -11.18 3.62
CA THR A 265 -18.99 -11.36 3.95
C THR A 265 -19.48 -12.79 3.71
N HIS A 266 -18.92 -13.49 2.72
CA HIS A 266 -19.27 -14.87 2.43
C HIS A 266 -18.94 -15.79 3.63
N THR A 267 -17.76 -15.67 4.21
CA THR A 267 -17.34 -16.44 5.38
C THR A 267 -18.26 -16.18 6.58
N ILE A 268 -18.66 -14.91 6.80
CA ILE A 268 -19.60 -14.54 7.87
C ILE A 268 -20.97 -15.18 7.62
N ARG A 269 -21.49 -15.12 6.38
CA ARG A 269 -22.80 -15.71 6.00
C ARG A 269 -22.80 -17.22 6.07
N ALA A 270 -21.68 -17.88 5.76
CA ALA A 270 -21.54 -19.33 5.84
C ALA A 270 -21.39 -19.85 7.28
N THR A 271 -21.14 -18.94 8.24
CA THR A 271 -21.07 -19.32 9.67
C THR A 271 -22.47 -19.46 10.22
N GLN A 272 -22.81 -20.68 10.67
CA GLN A 272 -24.10 -20.94 11.33
C GLN A 272 -24.20 -20.23 12.66
N SER A 273 -25.30 -19.55 12.89
CA SER A 273 -25.60 -18.97 14.20
C SER A 273 -25.80 -20.08 15.24
N PRO A 274 -25.30 -19.94 16.46
CA PRO A 274 -25.67 -20.86 17.55
C PRO A 274 -27.19 -20.97 17.72
N LEU A 275 -27.94 -19.93 17.43
CA LEU A 275 -29.39 -19.90 17.46
C LEU A 275 -30.03 -20.91 16.50
N ASP A 276 -29.44 -21.14 15.32
CA ASP A 276 -29.95 -22.05 14.30
C ASP A 276 -29.92 -23.53 14.78
N ARG A 277 -29.24 -23.82 15.90
CA ARG A 277 -29.17 -25.13 16.55
C ARG A 277 -30.11 -25.26 17.72
N LEU A 278 -30.89 -24.23 18.05
CA LEU A 278 -31.85 -24.20 19.13
C LEU A 278 -33.25 -24.37 18.56
N SER A 279 -34.06 -25.19 19.20
CA SER A 279 -35.49 -25.36 18.88
C SER A 279 -36.32 -24.30 19.62
N LEU A 280 -36.23 -23.04 19.15
CA LEU A 280 -37.01 -21.94 19.69
C LEU A 280 -38.28 -21.73 18.83
N GLU A 281 -39.41 -21.54 19.47
CA GLU A 281 -40.61 -21.08 18.77
C GLU A 281 -40.45 -19.62 18.34
N VAL A 282 -40.71 -19.33 17.04
CA VAL A 282 -40.56 -17.99 16.44
C VAL A 282 -41.83 -17.15 16.67
N THR A 283 -42.68 -17.53 17.58
CA THR A 283 -43.90 -16.80 17.91
C THR A 283 -43.58 -15.64 18.87
N PRO A 284 -44.01 -14.39 18.57
CA PRO A 284 -43.83 -13.30 19.49
C PRO A 284 -44.60 -13.59 20.78
N PRO A 285 -44.08 -13.24 21.97
CA PRO A 285 -44.82 -13.30 23.20
C PRO A 285 -46.06 -12.43 23.09
N GLY A 286 -47.24 -12.99 23.52
CA GLY A 286 -48.51 -12.30 23.49
C GLY A 286 -48.59 -11.12 24.47
#